data_907789fba43fc82a9e98b212d8a3dfa5
#
_entry.id   907789fba43fc82a9e98b212d8a3dfa5
#
_cell.length_a   1.000
_cell.length_b   1.000
_cell.length_c   1.000
_cell.angle_alpha   90.00
_cell.angle_beta   90.00
_cell.angle_gamma   90.00
#
_symmetry.space_group_name_H-M   'P 1'
#
loop_
_entity.id
_entity.type
_entity.pdbx_description
1 polymer ?
#
loop_
_entity_poly.entity_id
_entity_poly.type
_entity_poly.pdbx_seq_one_letter_code
_entity_poly.pdbx_strand_id
1 'polypeptide(L)'
;IKTQLLERCCHFARYAGTNGHTEFFAQRYADSMATIAVAARCATHPATGAEFGDLGDVDMEIGMGQHGEGGGGRQPMKSADETAEIMLNALINDLEIKSGEKVMLILNGSGATTLMELFIIYRKCVSYLKEKNIEIVANYVGELLTVQEQAGFQMFMARMDDELLHYWNAPCNTPYMKR
;
A
#
# COMPACT_ATOMS: atom_id res chain seq x y z
N ILE A 1 -10.53 1.95 2.29
CA ILE A 1 -9.27 1.83 1.53
C ILE A 1 -9.55 1.33 0.12
N LYS A 2 -10.22 0.18 -0.08
CA LYS A 2 -10.65 -0.30 -1.41
C LYS A 2 -11.38 0.80 -2.20
N THR A 3 -12.27 1.55 -1.56
CA THR A 3 -13.08 2.61 -2.19
C THR A 3 -12.23 3.81 -2.64
N GLN A 4 -11.26 4.25 -1.87
CA GLN A 4 -10.41 5.41 -2.22
C GLN A 4 -9.37 5.07 -3.31
N LEU A 5 -8.89 3.83 -3.34
CA LEU A 5 -8.10 3.35 -4.47
C LEU A 5 -8.97 3.09 -5.70
N LEU A 6 -10.21 2.63 -5.53
CA LEU A 6 -11.22 2.56 -6.57
C LEU A 6 -11.48 3.94 -7.20
N GLU A 7 -11.61 5.01 -6.42
CA GLU A 7 -11.74 6.37 -6.94
C GLU A 7 -10.51 6.81 -7.74
N ARG A 8 -9.32 6.40 -7.34
CA ARG A 8 -8.08 6.64 -8.09
C ARG A 8 -7.96 5.74 -9.31
N CYS A 9 -8.36 4.46 -9.21
CA CYS A 9 -8.51 3.57 -10.37
C CYS A 9 -9.62 4.04 -11.30
N CYS A 10 -10.72 4.63 -10.82
CA CYS A 10 -11.75 5.25 -11.63
C CYS A 10 -11.25 6.46 -12.43
N HIS A 11 -10.22 7.17 -11.95
CA HIS A 11 -9.54 8.18 -12.76
C HIS A 11 -8.74 7.57 -13.92
N PHE A 12 -8.09 6.43 -13.70
CA PHE A 12 -7.51 5.61 -14.77
C PHE A 12 -8.56 5.09 -15.73
N ALA A 13 -9.68 4.65 -15.22
CA ALA A 13 -10.78 4.11 -16.00
C ALA A 13 -11.52 5.18 -16.82
N ARG A 14 -11.59 6.44 -16.41
CA ARG A 14 -12.11 7.55 -17.23
C ARG A 14 -11.26 7.80 -18.47
N TYR A 15 -9.98 7.45 -18.44
CA TYR A 15 -9.11 7.54 -19.62
C TYR A 15 -9.31 6.35 -20.58
N ALA A 16 -9.75 5.20 -20.09
CA ALA A 16 -10.01 4.01 -20.90
C ALA A 16 -11.25 4.10 -21.81
N GLY A 17 -11.95 5.27 -21.82
CA GLY A 17 -13.00 5.57 -22.77
C GLY A 17 -14.42 5.29 -22.29
N THR A 18 -15.34 5.98 -22.88
CA THR A 18 -16.74 6.24 -22.50
C THR A 18 -17.73 5.07 -22.60
N ASN A 19 -17.31 3.82 -22.63
CA ASN A 19 -18.19 2.70 -22.97
C ASN A 19 -18.18 1.58 -21.94
N GLY A 20 -18.72 1.78 -20.74
CA GLY A 20 -19.08 0.66 -19.81
C GLY A 20 -17.91 -0.18 -19.26
N HIS A 21 -16.74 -0.12 -19.85
CA HIS A 21 -15.54 -0.86 -19.44
C HIS A 21 -14.88 -0.30 -18.19
N THR A 22 -15.18 0.95 -17.83
CA THR A 22 -14.52 1.68 -16.75
C THR A 22 -14.77 1.05 -15.38
N GLU A 23 -16.03 0.70 -15.08
CA GLU A 23 -16.41 0.02 -13.84
C GLU A 23 -15.82 -1.39 -13.77
N PHE A 24 -15.82 -2.09 -14.89
CA PHE A 24 -15.25 -3.44 -14.97
C PHE A 24 -13.75 -3.45 -14.64
N PHE A 25 -12.96 -2.53 -15.18
CA PHE A 25 -11.54 -2.46 -14.88
C PHE A 25 -11.25 -1.99 -13.46
N ALA A 26 -12.01 -1.04 -12.93
CA ALA A 26 -11.88 -0.60 -11.54
C ALA A 26 -12.20 -1.73 -10.57
N GLN A 27 -13.25 -2.51 -10.84
CA GLN A 27 -13.60 -3.67 -10.05
C GLN A 27 -12.51 -4.75 -10.14
N ARG A 28 -12.02 -5.04 -11.34
CA ARG A 28 -10.97 -6.01 -11.56
C ARG A 28 -9.67 -5.65 -10.82
N TYR A 29 -9.27 -4.35 -10.80
CA TYR A 29 -8.17 -3.89 -9.97
C TYR A 29 -8.43 -4.11 -8.49
N ALA A 30 -9.62 -3.75 -8.02
CA ALA A 30 -9.99 -3.93 -6.62
C ALA A 30 -9.97 -5.40 -6.19
N ASP A 31 -10.40 -6.30 -7.07
CA ASP A 31 -10.43 -7.75 -6.81
C ASP A 31 -9.04 -8.39 -6.88
N SER A 32 -8.11 -7.77 -7.64
CA SER A 32 -6.72 -8.23 -7.77
C SER A 32 -5.78 -7.69 -6.70
N MET A 33 -6.25 -6.83 -5.78
CA MET A 33 -5.41 -6.06 -4.87
C MET A 33 -5.75 -6.32 -3.40
N ALA A 34 -4.70 -6.41 -2.58
CA ALA A 34 -4.77 -6.41 -1.13
C ALA A 34 -3.89 -5.30 -0.54
N THR A 35 -4.21 -4.92 0.69
CA THR A 35 -3.49 -3.87 1.41
C THR A 35 -3.28 -4.26 2.87
N ILE A 36 -2.16 -3.82 3.44
CA ILE A 36 -1.87 -3.94 4.85
C ILE A 36 -1.12 -2.69 5.32
N ALA A 37 -1.36 -2.26 6.54
CA ALA A 37 -0.66 -1.11 7.13
C ALA A 37 0.08 -1.52 8.40
N VAL A 38 1.08 -0.75 8.76
CA VAL A 38 1.75 -0.81 10.06
C VAL A 38 1.82 0.59 10.65
N ALA A 39 1.54 0.70 11.95
CA ALA A 39 1.78 1.90 12.75
C ALA A 39 2.86 1.61 13.79
N ALA A 40 3.88 2.48 13.83
CA ALA A 40 4.95 2.49 14.83
C ALA A 40 4.73 3.57 15.88
N ARG A 41 3.95 4.59 15.57
CA ARG A 41 3.46 5.63 16.47
C ARG A 41 2.12 6.13 15.98
N CYS A 42 1.21 6.40 16.92
CA CYS A 42 -0.10 6.95 16.59
C CYS A 42 -0.03 8.41 16.13
N ALA A 43 -1.03 8.84 15.40
CA ALA A 43 -1.22 10.24 15.04
C ALA A 43 -1.83 11.01 16.21
N THR A 44 -1.66 12.35 16.20
CA THR A 44 -2.19 13.25 17.21
C THR A 44 -3.47 13.93 16.72
N HIS A 45 -4.48 13.97 17.56
CA HIS A 45 -5.72 14.69 17.25
C HIS A 45 -5.45 16.21 17.21
N PRO A 46 -5.68 16.88 16.07
CA PRO A 46 -5.21 18.26 15.87
C PRO A 46 -5.88 19.29 16.80
N ALA A 47 -7.10 19.02 17.27
CA ALA A 47 -7.81 19.97 18.14
C ALA A 47 -7.55 19.73 19.63
N THR A 48 -7.19 18.51 20.04
CA THR A 48 -7.05 18.17 21.47
C THR A 48 -5.61 17.89 21.88
N GLY A 49 -4.71 17.61 20.92
CA GLY A 49 -3.35 17.17 21.19
C GLY A 49 -3.24 15.76 21.75
N ALA A 50 -4.34 15.03 21.86
CA ALA A 50 -4.32 13.64 22.34
C ALA A 50 -3.95 12.68 21.20
N GLU A 51 -3.18 11.64 21.49
CA GLU A 51 -2.91 10.57 20.54
C GLU A 51 -4.19 9.75 20.24
N PHE A 52 -4.34 9.29 18.99
CA PHE A 52 -5.47 8.44 18.59
C PHE A 52 -5.39 7.01 19.13
N GLY A 53 -4.31 6.63 19.79
CA GLY A 53 -4.09 5.33 20.40
C GLY A 53 -2.86 5.40 21.30
N ASP A 54 -2.51 4.28 21.89
CA ASP A 54 -1.33 4.14 22.74
C ASP A 54 -0.53 2.93 22.29
N LEU A 55 0.49 3.15 21.46
CA LEU A 55 1.44 2.11 21.06
C LEU A 55 2.70 2.10 21.94
N GLY A 56 2.93 3.19 22.72
CA GLY A 56 4.19 3.41 23.41
C GLY A 56 5.38 3.52 22.45
N ASP A 57 6.58 3.45 22.99
CA ASP A 57 7.84 3.65 22.22
C ASP A 57 8.44 2.35 21.68
N VAL A 58 7.93 1.19 22.11
CA VAL A 58 8.57 -0.12 21.85
C VAL A 58 7.71 -1.10 21.07
N ASP A 59 6.48 -0.72 20.79
CA ASP A 59 5.52 -1.57 20.10
C ASP A 59 5.14 -1.00 18.73
N MET A 60 4.62 -1.87 17.89
CA MET A 60 3.99 -1.53 16.63
C MET A 60 2.68 -2.30 16.48
N GLU A 61 1.79 -1.82 15.63
CA GLU A 61 0.58 -2.54 15.25
C GLU A 61 0.53 -2.78 13.76
N ILE A 62 0.42 -4.05 13.36
CA ILE A 62 0.26 -4.44 11.96
C ILE A 62 -1.23 -4.69 11.67
N GLY A 63 -1.70 -4.18 10.54
CA GLY A 63 -3.10 -4.29 10.12
C GLY A 63 -4.00 -3.16 10.64
N MET A 64 -3.46 -2.16 11.33
CA MET A 64 -4.24 -1.00 11.74
C MET A 64 -4.84 -0.29 10.53
N GLY A 65 -6.14 -0.02 10.58
CA GLY A 65 -6.84 0.76 9.56
C GLY A 65 -6.48 2.24 9.63
N GLN A 66 -6.73 2.97 8.54
CA GLN A 66 -6.43 4.42 8.47
C GLN A 66 -7.31 5.29 9.36
N HIS A 67 -8.44 4.77 9.81
CA HIS A 67 -9.36 5.46 10.70
C HIS A 67 -9.28 4.94 12.13
N GLY A 68 -8.21 4.21 12.48
CA GLY A 68 -8.01 3.64 13.81
C GLY A 68 -8.74 2.32 14.07
N GLU A 69 -9.24 1.67 13.02
CA GLU A 69 -9.79 0.32 13.15
C GLU A 69 -8.67 -0.64 13.59
N GLY A 70 -8.96 -1.46 14.59
CA GLY A 70 -8.05 -2.47 15.10
C GLY A 70 -7.60 -3.44 14.00
N GLY A 71 -6.33 -3.82 14.04
CA GLY A 71 -5.69 -4.67 13.04
C GLY A 71 -5.30 -6.05 13.55
N GLY A 72 -4.18 -6.53 13.06
CA GLY A 72 -3.62 -7.85 13.41
C GLY A 72 -3.03 -7.97 14.82
N GLY A 73 -3.05 -6.88 15.56
CA GLY A 73 -2.63 -6.81 16.95
C GLY A 73 -1.29 -6.11 17.18
N ARG A 74 -1.18 -5.60 18.39
CA ARG A 74 0.02 -4.96 18.93
C ARG A 74 1.10 -6.00 19.16
N GLN A 75 2.31 -5.68 18.79
CA GLN A 75 3.49 -6.53 18.96
C GLN A 75 4.74 -5.67 19.16
N PRO A 76 5.83 -6.22 19.72
CA PRO A 76 7.09 -5.51 19.83
C PRO A 76 7.59 -5.00 18.48
N MET A 77 8.19 -3.81 18.48
CA MET A 77 8.82 -3.21 17.29
C MET A 77 9.81 -4.18 16.65
N LYS A 78 9.74 -4.31 15.34
CA LYS A 78 10.64 -5.14 14.54
C LYS A 78 11.52 -4.30 13.62
N SER A 79 12.56 -4.91 13.10
CA SER A 79 13.36 -4.28 12.07
C SER A 79 12.54 -4.00 10.80
N ALA A 80 13.01 -3.08 9.97
CA ALA A 80 12.39 -2.78 8.67
C ALA A 80 12.28 -4.04 7.79
N ASP A 81 13.29 -4.88 7.82
CA ASP A 81 13.33 -6.12 7.03
C ASP A 81 12.30 -7.14 7.51
N GLU A 82 12.21 -7.38 8.81
CA GLU A 82 11.22 -8.29 9.39
C GLU A 82 9.79 -7.79 9.18
N THR A 83 9.57 -6.48 9.35
CA THR A 83 8.25 -5.86 9.12
C THR A 83 7.83 -6.02 7.66
N ALA A 84 8.74 -5.76 6.70
CA ALA A 84 8.48 -5.95 5.28
C ALA A 84 8.11 -7.42 4.95
N GLU A 85 8.84 -8.38 5.51
CA GLU A 85 8.55 -9.81 5.30
C GLU A 85 7.18 -10.23 5.83
N ILE A 86 6.82 -9.78 7.04
CA ILE A 86 5.51 -10.08 7.63
C ILE A 86 4.40 -9.54 6.75
N MET A 87 4.50 -8.28 6.31
CA MET A 87 3.49 -7.63 5.49
C MET A 87 3.39 -8.27 4.10
N LEU A 88 4.52 -8.57 3.46
CA LEU A 88 4.55 -9.24 2.16
C LEU A 88 3.94 -10.64 2.23
N ASN A 89 4.25 -11.42 3.26
CA ASN A 89 3.66 -12.74 3.43
C ASN A 89 2.14 -12.67 3.61
N ALA A 90 1.64 -11.70 4.37
CA ALA A 90 0.20 -11.49 4.51
C ALA A 90 -0.46 -11.19 3.17
N LEU A 91 0.12 -10.28 2.36
CA LEU A 91 -0.41 -9.93 1.03
C LEU A 91 -0.31 -11.09 0.02
N ILE A 92 0.81 -11.80 0.00
CA ILE A 92 1.00 -12.98 -0.88
C ILE A 92 -0.04 -14.05 -0.57
N ASN A 93 -0.29 -14.31 0.72
CA ASN A 93 -1.26 -15.31 1.15
C ASN A 93 -2.70 -14.88 0.84
N ASP A 94 -3.06 -13.62 1.11
CA ASP A 94 -4.41 -13.08 0.86
C ASP A 94 -4.74 -13.09 -0.64
N LEU A 95 -3.79 -12.74 -1.47
CA LEU A 95 -3.93 -12.74 -2.93
C LEU A 95 -3.62 -14.11 -3.57
N GLU A 96 -3.15 -15.09 -2.80
CA GLU A 96 -2.69 -16.39 -3.31
C GLU A 96 -1.67 -16.27 -4.46
N ILE A 97 -0.71 -15.31 -4.36
CA ILE A 97 0.31 -15.08 -5.39
C ILE A 97 1.24 -16.28 -5.50
N LYS A 98 1.45 -16.75 -6.72
CA LYS A 98 2.31 -17.89 -7.03
C LYS A 98 3.66 -17.45 -7.59
N SER A 99 4.65 -18.34 -7.51
CA SER A 99 5.93 -18.17 -8.20
C SER A 99 5.73 -17.98 -9.71
N GLY A 100 6.43 -17.01 -10.29
CA GLY A 100 6.32 -16.63 -11.70
C GLY A 100 5.26 -15.59 -12.00
N GLU A 101 4.44 -15.18 -11.02
CA GLU A 101 3.44 -14.14 -11.23
C GLU A 101 4.04 -12.72 -11.17
N LYS A 102 3.35 -11.79 -11.81
CA LYS A 102 3.68 -10.37 -11.87
C LYS A 102 2.83 -9.59 -10.88
N VAL A 103 3.44 -8.65 -10.16
CA VAL A 103 2.73 -7.81 -9.19
C VAL A 103 3.07 -6.33 -9.36
N MET A 104 2.13 -5.47 -8.98
CA MET A 104 2.38 -4.08 -8.62
C MET A 104 2.64 -4.02 -7.12
N LEU A 105 3.60 -3.20 -6.69
CA LEU A 105 3.88 -2.93 -5.28
C LEU A 105 3.92 -1.44 -5.01
N ILE A 106 3.08 -0.96 -4.09
CA ILE A 106 3.09 0.42 -3.64
C ILE A 106 3.44 0.47 -2.16
N LEU A 107 4.40 1.31 -1.79
CA LEU A 107 4.66 1.72 -0.42
C LEU A 107 4.20 3.16 -0.21
N ASN A 108 3.27 3.34 0.71
CA ASN A 108 2.69 4.64 1.05
C ASN A 108 3.05 4.99 2.50
N GLY A 109 3.81 6.07 2.70
CA GLY A 109 4.06 6.60 4.03
C GLY A 109 2.78 7.16 4.66
N SER A 110 2.67 7.05 5.99
CA SER A 110 1.50 7.51 6.74
C SER A 110 1.62 8.96 7.26
N GLY A 111 2.74 9.64 6.96
CA GLY A 111 2.96 11.06 7.30
C GLY A 111 4.31 11.35 7.95
N ALA A 112 4.76 10.58 8.91
CA ALA A 112 6.04 10.79 9.58
C ALA A 112 7.17 9.86 9.11
N THR A 113 6.86 8.79 8.39
CA THR A 113 7.89 7.91 7.84
C THR A 113 8.51 8.56 6.60
N THR A 114 9.79 8.83 6.67
CA THR A 114 10.49 9.53 5.59
C THR A 114 10.61 8.69 4.33
N LEU A 115 10.79 9.37 3.20
CA LEU A 115 11.03 8.70 1.91
C LEU A 115 12.27 7.79 1.94
N MET A 116 13.31 8.17 2.70
CA MET A 116 14.49 7.35 2.89
C MET A 116 14.16 6.02 3.59
N GLU A 117 13.38 6.07 4.67
CA GLU A 117 12.92 4.88 5.39
C GLU A 117 12.05 3.99 4.51
N LEU A 118 11.14 4.58 3.73
CA LEU A 118 10.33 3.84 2.76
C LEU A 118 11.20 3.11 1.72
N PHE A 119 12.28 3.72 1.23
CA PHE A 119 13.21 3.04 0.32
C PHE A 119 14.05 1.94 0.98
N ILE A 120 14.36 2.07 2.27
CA ILE A 120 14.98 0.97 3.04
C ILE A 120 14.05 -0.25 3.08
N ILE A 121 12.77 -0.01 3.36
CA ILE A 121 11.73 -1.07 3.35
C ILE A 121 11.57 -1.63 1.93
N TYR A 122 11.48 -0.77 0.91
CA TYR A 122 11.31 -1.20 -0.48
C TYR A 122 12.46 -2.06 -0.98
N ARG A 123 13.70 -1.73 -0.61
CA ARG A 123 14.87 -2.57 -0.88
C ARG A 123 14.65 -4.02 -0.44
N LYS A 124 14.14 -4.21 0.78
CA LYS A 124 13.82 -5.55 1.31
C LYS A 124 12.68 -6.20 0.54
N CYS A 125 11.65 -5.44 0.20
CA CYS A 125 10.54 -5.97 -0.59
C CYS A 125 11.02 -6.54 -1.94
N VAL A 126 11.90 -5.81 -2.65
CA VAL A 126 12.46 -6.24 -3.94
C VAL A 126 13.24 -7.55 -3.80
N SER A 127 14.16 -7.64 -2.81
CA SER A 127 14.94 -8.86 -2.60
C SER A 127 14.06 -10.05 -2.24
N TYR A 128 13.09 -9.86 -1.36
CA TYR A 128 12.21 -10.91 -0.88
C TYR A 128 11.28 -11.46 -1.98
N LEU A 129 10.67 -10.60 -2.78
CA LEU A 129 9.82 -11.03 -3.90
C LEU A 129 10.64 -11.72 -4.99
N LYS A 130 11.87 -11.24 -5.24
CA LYS A 130 12.79 -11.90 -6.17
C LYS A 130 13.17 -13.31 -5.71
N GLU A 131 13.44 -13.53 -4.43
CA GLU A 131 13.72 -14.85 -3.85
C GLU A 131 12.53 -15.81 -4.01
N LYS A 132 11.30 -15.29 -3.97
CA LYS A 132 10.07 -16.07 -4.23
C LYS A 132 9.74 -16.21 -5.72
N ASN A 133 10.59 -15.69 -6.61
CA ASN A 133 10.36 -15.66 -8.05
C ASN A 133 9.03 -14.95 -8.41
N ILE A 134 8.75 -13.82 -7.74
CA ILE A 134 7.62 -12.92 -8.03
C ILE A 134 8.19 -11.64 -8.63
N GLU A 135 7.69 -11.23 -9.79
CA GLU A 135 8.20 -10.09 -10.54
C GLU A 135 7.43 -8.81 -10.19
N ILE A 136 8.14 -7.74 -9.79
CA ILE A 136 7.56 -6.41 -9.63
C ILE A 136 7.60 -5.70 -10.98
N VAL A 137 6.45 -5.59 -11.66
CA VAL A 137 6.31 -4.94 -12.97
C VAL A 137 5.86 -3.48 -12.88
N ALA A 138 5.34 -3.07 -11.73
CA ALA A 138 4.91 -1.69 -11.46
C ALA A 138 5.16 -1.36 -9.98
N ASN A 139 5.54 -0.12 -9.70
CA ASN A 139 5.74 0.30 -8.31
C ASN A 139 5.49 1.79 -8.11
N TYR A 140 5.30 2.15 -6.85
CA TYR A 140 5.36 3.52 -6.37
C TYR A 140 5.84 3.52 -4.91
N VAL A 141 6.70 4.47 -4.55
CA VAL A 141 7.16 4.69 -3.18
C VAL A 141 7.02 6.18 -2.88
N GLY A 142 6.24 6.51 -1.87
CA GLY A 142 6.01 7.91 -1.49
C GLY A 142 4.80 8.06 -0.60
N GLU A 143 4.28 9.28 -0.47
CA GLU A 143 3.12 9.59 0.33
C GLU A 143 1.93 9.93 -0.57
N LEU A 144 1.00 9.01 -0.71
CA LEU A 144 -0.24 9.17 -1.46
C LEU A 144 -1.43 9.52 -0.56
N LEU A 145 -1.42 8.99 0.66
CA LEU A 145 -2.47 9.17 1.64
C LEU A 145 -1.83 9.11 3.04
N THR A 146 -1.92 10.20 3.79
CA THR A 146 -1.34 10.32 5.13
C THR A 146 -2.42 10.31 6.20
N VAL A 147 -2.02 9.95 7.42
CA VAL A 147 -2.81 10.05 8.64
C VAL A 147 -2.06 11.02 9.56
N GLN A 148 -2.18 12.30 9.27
CA GLN A 148 -1.43 13.37 9.95
C GLN A 148 0.07 13.02 10.04
N GLU A 149 0.64 12.99 11.25
CA GLU A 149 2.04 12.66 11.53
C GLU A 149 2.22 11.21 12.04
N GLN A 150 1.33 10.29 11.71
CA GLN A 150 1.48 8.88 12.08
C GLN A 150 2.81 8.33 11.54
N ALA A 151 3.62 7.74 12.42
CA ALA A 151 4.78 6.98 12.00
C ALA A 151 4.35 5.57 11.61
N GLY A 152 4.55 5.24 10.34
CA GLY A 152 4.14 3.98 9.76
C GLY A 152 4.03 4.06 8.25
N PHE A 153 3.59 2.99 7.64
CA PHE A 153 3.39 2.93 6.19
C PHE A 153 2.34 1.88 5.83
N GLN A 154 1.85 1.99 4.60
CA GLN A 154 0.95 1.02 4.00
C GLN A 154 1.64 0.34 2.83
N MET A 155 1.34 -0.92 2.66
CA MET A 155 1.79 -1.73 1.54
C MET A 155 0.56 -2.18 0.76
N PHE A 156 0.57 -1.93 -0.54
CA PHE A 156 -0.45 -2.38 -1.48
C PHE A 156 0.20 -3.32 -2.48
N MET A 157 -0.40 -4.47 -2.68
CA MET A 157 0.03 -5.41 -3.72
C MET A 157 -1.15 -5.73 -4.62
N ALA A 158 -0.94 -5.73 -5.92
CA ALA A 158 -1.93 -6.17 -6.89
C ALA A 158 -1.33 -7.20 -7.84
N ARG A 159 -2.06 -8.27 -8.14
CA ARG A 159 -1.72 -9.15 -9.25
C ARG A 159 -1.87 -8.40 -10.56
N MET A 160 -0.86 -8.47 -11.42
CA MET A 160 -0.81 -7.73 -12.67
C MET A 160 -0.79 -8.68 -13.85
N ASP A 161 -1.56 -8.37 -14.87
CA ASP A 161 -1.42 -8.89 -16.22
C ASP A 161 -1.05 -7.76 -17.19
N ASP A 162 -0.86 -8.10 -18.46
CA ASP A 162 -0.41 -7.15 -19.46
C ASP A 162 -1.44 -6.04 -19.71
N GLU A 163 -2.74 -6.31 -19.54
CA GLU A 163 -3.80 -5.33 -19.71
C GLU A 163 -3.85 -4.34 -18.54
N LEU A 164 -3.80 -4.83 -17.29
CA LEU A 164 -3.72 -3.97 -16.11
C LEU A 164 -2.44 -3.13 -16.11
N LEU A 165 -1.33 -3.70 -16.57
CA LEU A 165 -0.07 -2.99 -16.71
C LEU A 165 -0.14 -1.90 -17.80
N HIS A 166 -0.82 -2.17 -18.91
CA HIS A 166 -1.08 -1.18 -19.94
C HIS A 166 -1.82 0.05 -19.39
N TYR A 167 -2.90 -0.16 -18.63
CA TYR A 167 -3.65 0.94 -18.00
C TYR A 167 -2.86 1.64 -16.89
N TRP A 168 -2.09 0.90 -16.09
CA TRP A 168 -1.19 1.51 -15.11
C TRP A 168 -0.19 2.47 -15.76
N ASN A 169 0.31 2.14 -16.93
CA ASN A 169 1.28 2.94 -17.67
C ASN A 169 0.64 4.04 -18.55
N ALA A 170 -0.69 4.10 -18.62
CA ALA A 170 -1.37 5.12 -19.40
C ALA A 170 -1.05 6.54 -18.87
N PRO A 171 -0.96 7.56 -19.75
CA PRO A 171 -0.74 8.92 -19.32
C PRO A 171 -1.82 9.40 -18.36
N CYS A 172 -1.42 10.01 -17.26
CA CYS A 172 -2.35 10.66 -16.35
C CYS A 172 -1.84 12.06 -15.99
N ASN A 173 -2.76 12.99 -15.78
CA ASN A 173 -2.46 14.34 -15.35
C ASN A 173 -3.50 14.76 -14.30
N THR A 174 -3.13 14.64 -13.03
CA THR A 174 -3.92 15.09 -11.88
C THR A 174 -3.11 16.11 -11.09
N PRO A 175 -3.71 16.87 -10.18
CA PRO A 175 -2.95 17.77 -9.30
C PRO A 175 -1.84 17.07 -8.52
N TYR A 176 -1.99 15.78 -8.26
CA TYR A 176 -1.06 15.01 -7.42
C TYR A 176 -0.15 14.06 -8.21
N MET A 177 -0.61 13.49 -9.30
CA MET A 177 0.14 12.52 -10.07
C MET A 177 0.18 12.90 -11.56
N LYS A 178 1.38 12.92 -12.11
CA LYS A 178 1.63 13.08 -13.55
C LYS A 178 2.46 11.91 -14.05
N ARG A 179 2.06 11.37 -15.17
CA ARG A 179 2.78 10.28 -15.83
C ARG A 179 2.71 10.49 -17.35
#